data_8be5888092f2726a1da2cd8dee46ce45
#
_entry.id   8be5888092f2726a1da2cd8dee46ce45
#
_cell.length_a   1.000
_cell.length_b   1.000
_cell.length_c   1.000
_cell.angle_alpha   90.00
_cell.angle_beta   90.00
_cell.angle_gamma   90.00
#
_symmetry.space_group_name_H-M   'P 1'
#
loop_
_entity.id
_entity.type
_entity.pdbx_description
1 polymer ?
#
loop_
_entity_poly.entity_id
_entity_poly.type
_entity_poly.pdbx_seq_one_letter_code
_entity_poly.pdbx_strand_id
1 'polypeptide(L)'
;MQEGRLFRIVYYLLDKGRATDPELAKHFEVSVRTIYRDIDILSGAGIPIYAETGRNGGIYLMKGVVLDKTVLSDEEKQEILLAIQSMNIAQNNDKIIRKLSAIFNLNTDNWLEIDFSRWGTPHSDNKKFEQLKFAIIHQKCVKITYASSYEEIAERIIQPLKLQYKSMSWYLKAYCTLKQNYRVFKLTRIMNIEVLSDDFSNKQFPELELTSKPVYKKIVLRFPKEVAYRVYDEFDITQVKRQANGDLIVSTEMPEDAWLIGYLLTFGTQVDIIEPIHLKDVLAEQARKIYEKNKP
;
A
#
# COMPACT_ATOMS: atom_id res chain seq x y z
N MET A 1 29.85 -6.55 12.06
CA MET A 1 30.70 -6.61 10.84
C MET A 1 30.81 -8.01 10.21
N GLN A 2 30.76 -9.10 10.96
CA GLN A 2 30.90 -10.47 10.44
C GLN A 2 29.65 -10.93 9.65
N GLU A 3 28.45 -10.73 10.17
CA GLU A 3 27.19 -11.11 9.51
C GLU A 3 27.00 -10.49 8.11
N GLY A 4 27.34 -9.23 7.97
CA GLY A 4 27.29 -8.57 6.65
C GLY A 4 28.27 -9.15 5.63
N ARG A 5 29.41 -9.71 6.06
CA ARG A 5 30.40 -10.34 5.18
C ARG A 5 29.92 -11.71 4.71
N LEU A 6 29.34 -12.52 5.59
CA LEU A 6 28.79 -13.83 5.26
C LEU A 6 27.77 -13.71 4.12
N PHE A 7 26.84 -12.78 4.25
CA PHE A 7 25.83 -12.52 3.20
C PHE A 7 26.45 -12.06 1.87
N ARG A 8 27.48 -11.19 1.92
CA ARG A 8 28.19 -10.72 0.75
C ARG A 8 28.99 -11.81 0.05
N ILE A 9 29.53 -12.80 0.76
CA ILE A 9 30.20 -13.98 0.21
C ILE A 9 29.20 -14.80 -0.61
N VAL A 10 28.03 -15.09 -0.03
CA VAL A 10 26.96 -15.83 -0.75
C VAL A 10 26.56 -15.06 -2.02
N TYR A 11 26.37 -13.75 -1.92
CA TYR A 11 25.99 -12.92 -3.08
C TYR A 11 27.06 -12.90 -4.15
N TYR A 12 28.35 -12.84 -3.77
CA TYR A 12 29.47 -12.92 -4.70
C TYR A 12 29.50 -14.25 -5.46
N LEU A 13 29.30 -15.37 -4.74
CA LEU A 13 29.25 -16.70 -5.35
C LEU A 13 28.03 -16.88 -6.27
N LEU A 14 26.89 -16.25 -5.92
CA LEU A 14 25.71 -16.23 -6.79
C LEU A 14 25.96 -15.49 -8.10
N ASP A 15 26.66 -14.34 -8.05
CA ASP A 15 26.95 -13.51 -9.23
C ASP A 15 28.03 -14.14 -10.12
N LYS A 16 29.10 -14.64 -9.51
CA LYS A 16 30.27 -15.18 -10.23
C LYS A 16 30.18 -16.68 -10.52
N GLY A 17 29.30 -17.40 -9.82
CA GLY A 17 29.17 -18.86 -9.88
C GLY A 17 30.31 -19.60 -9.21
N ARG A 18 31.49 -19.00 -9.05
CA ARG A 18 32.70 -19.58 -8.47
C ARG A 18 33.63 -18.51 -7.94
N ALA A 19 34.37 -18.81 -6.88
CA ALA A 19 35.50 -18.02 -6.42
C ALA A 19 36.56 -18.91 -5.74
N THR A 20 37.82 -18.51 -5.82
CA THR A 20 38.89 -19.14 -5.01
C THR A 20 39.02 -18.44 -3.67
N ASP A 21 39.56 -19.17 -2.66
CA ASP A 21 39.82 -18.59 -1.32
C ASP A 21 40.68 -17.31 -1.38
N PRO A 22 41.76 -17.23 -2.17
CA PRO A 22 42.54 -16.01 -2.34
C PRO A 22 41.75 -14.84 -3.01
N GLU A 23 40.85 -15.16 -3.95
CA GLU A 23 40.01 -14.13 -4.59
C GLU A 23 39.01 -13.54 -3.60
N LEU A 24 38.34 -14.38 -2.79
CA LEU A 24 37.44 -13.91 -1.74
C LEU A 24 38.21 -13.13 -0.65
N ALA A 25 39.38 -13.64 -0.22
CA ALA A 25 40.22 -12.97 0.77
C ALA A 25 40.63 -11.57 0.31
N LYS A 26 41.04 -11.42 -0.96
CA LYS A 26 41.38 -10.15 -1.57
C LYS A 26 40.17 -9.24 -1.71
N HIS A 27 39.03 -9.78 -2.16
CA HIS A 27 37.81 -8.98 -2.39
C HIS A 27 37.20 -8.42 -1.09
N PHE A 28 37.27 -9.20 -0.02
CA PHE A 28 36.73 -8.80 1.27
C PHE A 28 37.77 -8.22 2.25
N GLU A 29 39.02 -8.07 1.79
CA GLU A 29 40.14 -7.52 2.58
C GLU A 29 40.36 -8.25 3.90
N VAL A 30 40.31 -9.60 3.87
CA VAL A 30 40.52 -10.47 5.01
C VAL A 30 41.53 -11.59 4.71
N SER A 31 41.99 -12.30 5.74
CA SER A 31 42.87 -13.45 5.53
C SER A 31 42.13 -14.65 4.91
N VAL A 32 42.85 -15.49 4.17
CA VAL A 32 42.30 -16.75 3.65
C VAL A 32 41.73 -17.62 4.78
N ARG A 33 42.37 -17.64 5.95
CA ARG A 33 41.90 -18.33 7.15
C ARG A 33 40.53 -17.81 7.60
N THR A 34 40.30 -16.50 7.46
CA THR A 34 38.98 -15.91 7.78
C THR A 34 37.93 -16.38 6.79
N ILE A 35 38.26 -16.48 5.49
CA ILE A 35 37.34 -17.01 4.48
C ILE A 35 36.98 -18.47 4.78
N TYR A 36 37.93 -19.35 5.11
CA TYR A 36 37.62 -20.72 5.51
C TYR A 36 36.61 -20.77 6.65
N ARG A 37 36.84 -19.98 7.69
CA ARG A 37 35.94 -19.91 8.83
C ARG A 37 34.55 -19.39 8.46
N ASP A 38 34.46 -18.40 7.56
CA ASP A 38 33.19 -17.87 7.07
C ASP A 38 32.45 -18.92 6.24
N ILE A 39 33.16 -19.70 5.40
CA ILE A 39 32.57 -20.80 4.62
C ILE A 39 32.08 -21.92 5.55
N ASP A 40 32.82 -22.28 6.60
CA ASP A 40 32.38 -23.27 7.58
C ASP A 40 31.11 -22.81 8.31
N ILE A 41 31.01 -21.52 8.68
CA ILE A 41 29.82 -20.95 9.29
C ILE A 41 28.63 -20.99 8.35
N LEU A 42 28.82 -20.62 7.08
CA LEU A 42 27.77 -20.67 6.05
C LEU A 42 27.30 -22.10 5.81
N SER A 43 28.23 -23.06 5.69
CA SER A 43 27.91 -24.47 5.54
C SER A 43 27.18 -25.02 6.77
N GLY A 44 27.64 -24.66 7.97
CA GLY A 44 26.98 -25.02 9.25
C GLY A 44 25.60 -24.39 9.41
N ALA A 45 25.33 -23.26 8.78
CA ALA A 45 24.02 -22.63 8.70
C ALA A 45 23.10 -23.25 7.61
N GLY A 46 23.54 -24.34 6.95
CA GLY A 46 22.75 -25.04 5.95
C GLY A 46 22.85 -24.43 4.53
N ILE A 47 23.73 -23.45 4.32
CA ILE A 47 23.98 -22.95 2.96
C ILE A 47 24.84 -23.95 2.21
N PRO A 48 24.38 -24.53 1.08
CA PRO A 48 25.08 -25.60 0.39
C PRO A 48 26.25 -25.06 -0.43
N ILE A 49 27.34 -24.81 0.27
CA ILE A 49 28.62 -24.40 -0.29
C ILE A 49 29.54 -25.63 -0.27
N TYR A 50 30.23 -25.85 -1.38
CA TYR A 50 31.27 -26.89 -1.46
C TYR A 50 32.54 -26.33 -2.05
N ALA A 51 33.66 -26.91 -1.65
CA ALA A 51 34.99 -26.59 -2.17
C ALA A 51 35.53 -27.75 -3.00
N GLU A 52 35.99 -27.46 -4.23
CA GLU A 52 36.72 -28.38 -5.05
C GLU A 52 38.20 -28.07 -5.03
N THR A 53 39.02 -29.10 -4.83
CA THR A 53 40.49 -29.00 -4.87
C THR A 53 41.02 -29.25 -6.26
N GLY A 54 42.14 -28.63 -6.65
CA GLY A 54 42.83 -28.88 -7.91
C GLY A 54 43.03 -27.64 -8.76
N ARG A 55 43.59 -27.84 -9.99
CA ARG A 55 43.98 -26.71 -10.87
C ARG A 55 42.85 -25.79 -11.28
N ASN A 56 41.61 -26.30 -11.27
CA ASN A 56 40.38 -25.52 -11.48
C ASN A 56 39.46 -25.51 -10.27
N GLY A 57 40.00 -25.80 -9.09
CA GLY A 57 39.26 -25.79 -7.82
C GLY A 57 38.78 -24.42 -7.40
N GLY A 58 37.91 -24.40 -6.44
CA GLY A 58 37.33 -23.17 -5.87
C GLY A 58 36.12 -23.48 -5.03
N ILE A 59 35.52 -22.43 -4.51
CA ILE A 59 34.29 -22.45 -3.70
C ILE A 59 33.13 -22.20 -4.63
N TYR A 60 32.10 -23.02 -4.53
CA TYR A 60 30.89 -22.98 -5.32
C TYR A 60 29.64 -23.04 -4.44
N LEU A 61 28.57 -22.42 -4.90
CA LEU A 61 27.23 -22.76 -4.47
C LEU A 61 26.69 -23.89 -5.33
N MET A 62 26.05 -24.89 -4.75
CA MET A 62 25.40 -25.96 -5.52
C MET A 62 24.40 -25.36 -6.51
N LYS A 63 24.47 -25.76 -7.78
CA LYS A 63 23.50 -25.33 -8.79
C LYS A 63 22.10 -25.79 -8.40
N GLY A 64 21.14 -24.85 -8.36
CA GLY A 64 19.75 -25.12 -8.00
C GLY A 64 19.45 -25.02 -6.49
N VAL A 65 20.41 -24.61 -5.68
CA VAL A 65 20.22 -24.35 -4.25
C VAL A 65 20.55 -22.89 -3.96
N VAL A 66 19.75 -22.04 -4.51
CA VAL A 66 19.75 -20.63 -4.17
C VAL A 66 18.73 -20.41 -3.09
N LEU A 67 19.17 -20.15 -1.86
CA LEU A 67 18.29 -19.76 -0.71
C LEU A 67 16.98 -20.60 -0.55
N ASP A 68 16.94 -21.77 -1.21
CA ASP A 68 15.73 -22.35 -1.79
C ASP A 68 14.98 -23.30 -0.89
N LYS A 69 15.56 -23.78 0.20
CA LYS A 69 14.82 -24.70 1.08
C LYS A 69 15.02 -24.48 2.57
N THR A 70 15.91 -23.58 2.96
CA THR A 70 16.26 -23.40 4.37
C THR A 70 15.66 -22.14 5.00
N VAL A 71 15.17 -21.19 4.22
CA VAL A 71 14.68 -19.89 4.75
C VAL A 71 13.25 -19.59 4.35
N LEU A 72 12.83 -19.93 3.13
CA LEU A 72 11.48 -19.64 2.62
C LEU A 72 10.88 -20.86 1.93
N SER A 73 9.63 -21.21 2.25
CA SER A 73 8.86 -22.21 1.53
C SER A 73 8.47 -21.72 0.13
N ASP A 74 8.02 -22.62 -0.75
CA ASP A 74 7.59 -22.23 -2.10
C ASP A 74 6.33 -21.35 -2.04
N GLU A 75 5.46 -21.58 -1.07
CA GLU A 75 4.29 -20.75 -0.78
C GLU A 75 4.71 -19.34 -0.37
N GLU A 76 5.66 -19.19 0.57
CA GLU A 76 6.15 -17.88 1.02
C GLU A 76 6.83 -17.10 -0.11
N LYS A 77 7.57 -17.77 -0.98
CA LYS A 77 8.17 -17.15 -2.18
C LYS A 77 7.10 -16.67 -3.15
N GLN A 78 6.05 -17.47 -3.39
CA GLN A 78 4.90 -17.07 -4.21
C GLN A 78 4.18 -15.87 -3.62
N GLU A 79 3.95 -15.84 -2.31
CA GLU A 79 3.34 -14.71 -1.62
C GLU A 79 4.18 -13.42 -1.76
N ILE A 80 5.51 -13.51 -1.65
CA ILE A 80 6.42 -12.37 -1.86
C ILE A 80 6.30 -11.84 -3.29
N LEU A 81 6.35 -12.74 -4.28
CA LEU A 81 6.22 -12.35 -5.70
C LEU A 81 4.87 -11.71 -5.97
N LEU A 82 3.79 -12.30 -5.44
CA LEU A 82 2.44 -11.78 -5.56
C LEU A 82 2.31 -10.40 -4.91
N ALA A 83 2.85 -10.22 -3.71
CA ALA A 83 2.85 -8.92 -3.03
C ALA A 83 3.56 -7.84 -3.86
N ILE A 84 4.70 -8.16 -4.48
CA ILE A 84 5.43 -7.21 -5.33
C ILE A 84 4.67 -6.94 -6.64
N GLN A 85 4.03 -7.95 -7.24
CA GLN A 85 3.19 -7.79 -8.42
C GLN A 85 1.97 -6.90 -8.12
N SER A 86 1.30 -7.15 -6.99
CA SER A 86 0.13 -6.37 -6.57
C SER A 86 0.46 -4.92 -6.25
N MET A 87 1.70 -4.62 -5.86
CA MET A 87 2.18 -3.27 -5.58
C MET A 87 2.71 -2.53 -6.82
N ASN A 88 2.40 -2.98 -8.03
CA ASN A 88 2.88 -2.38 -9.28
C ASN A 88 2.29 -0.97 -9.54
N ILE A 89 2.50 -0.05 -8.60
CA ILE A 89 2.05 1.36 -8.65
C ILE A 89 3.00 2.19 -9.55
N ALA A 90 4.20 1.69 -9.81
CA ALA A 90 5.18 2.35 -10.65
C ALA A 90 5.81 1.34 -11.61
N GLN A 91 5.78 1.62 -12.89
CA GLN A 91 6.24 0.85 -14.06
C GLN A 91 7.64 0.20 -13.97
N ASN A 92 8.28 0.16 -12.81
CA ASN A 92 9.66 -0.30 -12.62
C ASN A 92 9.79 -1.65 -11.89
N ASN A 93 8.69 -2.27 -11.47
CA ASN A 93 8.77 -3.53 -10.70
C ASN A 93 9.02 -4.77 -11.58
N ASP A 94 8.75 -4.72 -12.88
CA ASP A 94 8.98 -5.85 -13.80
C ASP A 94 10.42 -6.38 -13.77
N LYS A 95 11.38 -5.48 -13.60
CA LYS A 95 12.80 -5.85 -13.49
C LYS A 95 13.10 -6.56 -12.17
N ILE A 96 12.47 -6.13 -11.08
CA ILE A 96 12.62 -6.74 -9.75
C ILE A 96 11.90 -8.08 -9.74
N ILE A 97 10.68 -8.14 -10.25
CA ILE A 97 9.88 -9.36 -10.36
C ILE A 97 10.65 -10.43 -11.17
N ARG A 98 11.15 -10.09 -12.36
CA ARG A 98 11.96 -11.02 -13.18
C ARG A 98 13.19 -11.52 -12.45
N LYS A 99 13.91 -10.65 -11.74
CA LYS A 99 15.07 -11.04 -10.94
C LYS A 99 14.70 -11.98 -9.80
N LEU A 100 13.64 -11.66 -9.04
CA LEU A 100 13.20 -12.51 -7.94
C LEU A 100 12.62 -13.83 -8.42
N SER A 101 11.86 -13.85 -9.51
CA SER A 101 11.38 -15.08 -10.15
C SER A 101 12.53 -15.99 -10.57
N ALA A 102 13.59 -15.40 -11.15
CA ALA A 102 14.79 -16.15 -11.50
C ALA A 102 15.54 -16.68 -10.26
N ILE A 103 15.63 -15.87 -9.18
CA ILE A 103 16.24 -16.28 -7.93
C ILE A 103 15.43 -17.38 -7.25
N PHE A 104 14.12 -17.28 -7.23
CA PHE A 104 13.24 -18.27 -6.62
C PHE A 104 12.98 -19.50 -7.50
N ASN A 105 13.42 -19.45 -8.77
CA ASN A 105 13.14 -20.47 -9.78
C ASN A 105 11.64 -20.77 -9.90
N LEU A 106 10.81 -19.75 -9.80
CA LEU A 106 9.37 -19.83 -9.91
C LEU A 106 8.89 -19.13 -11.17
N ASN A 107 8.01 -19.80 -11.93
CA ASN A 107 7.23 -19.15 -12.96
C ASN A 107 6.06 -18.43 -12.27
N THR A 108 6.00 -17.13 -12.45
CA THR A 108 4.87 -16.34 -11.95
C THR A 108 3.76 -16.34 -12.99
N ASP A 109 2.72 -17.11 -12.75
CA ASP A 109 1.45 -16.89 -13.44
C ASP A 109 0.89 -15.57 -12.94
N ASN A 110 0.71 -14.60 -13.84
CA ASN A 110 0.16 -13.28 -13.52
C ASN A 110 -1.38 -13.40 -13.38
N TRP A 111 -1.83 -14.00 -12.27
CA TRP A 111 -3.25 -14.21 -11.99
C TRP A 111 -3.88 -13.06 -11.20
N LEU A 112 -3.07 -12.10 -10.72
CA LEU A 112 -3.54 -10.93 -9.97
C LEU A 112 -2.98 -9.65 -10.58
N GLU A 113 -3.87 -8.77 -11.00
CA GLU A 113 -3.56 -7.40 -11.38
C GLU A 113 -4.33 -6.44 -10.47
N ILE A 114 -3.64 -5.47 -9.87
CA ILE A 114 -4.26 -4.42 -9.08
C ILE A 114 -4.01 -3.09 -9.77
N ASP A 115 -5.06 -2.49 -10.26
CA ASP A 115 -5.02 -1.14 -10.84
C ASP A 115 -5.48 -0.11 -9.80
N PHE A 116 -4.54 0.72 -9.34
CA PHE A 116 -4.81 1.85 -8.44
C PHE A 116 -5.12 3.15 -9.20
N SER A 117 -5.20 3.11 -10.52
CA SER A 117 -5.55 4.28 -11.32
C SER A 117 -7.01 4.68 -11.11
N ARG A 118 -7.34 5.89 -11.47
CA ARG A 118 -8.73 6.36 -11.52
C ARG A 118 -9.18 6.48 -12.96
N TRP A 119 -10.43 6.14 -13.20
CA TRP A 119 -11.05 6.32 -14.48
C TRP A 119 -10.84 7.77 -14.97
N GLY A 120 -10.21 7.92 -16.13
CA GLY A 120 -10.08 9.22 -16.82
C GLY A 120 -8.95 10.15 -16.33
N THR A 121 -8.08 9.71 -15.38
CA THR A 121 -6.94 10.54 -14.94
C THR A 121 -5.61 9.90 -15.28
N PRO A 122 -4.81 10.46 -16.21
CA PRO A 122 -3.49 9.95 -16.48
C PRO A 122 -2.50 10.35 -15.36
N HIS A 123 -1.77 9.38 -14.83
CA HIS A 123 -0.46 9.44 -14.14
C HIS A 123 -0.10 10.58 -13.15
N SER A 124 -0.95 11.59 -12.91
CA SER A 124 -0.60 12.69 -12.00
C SER A 124 -0.41 12.24 -10.54
N ASP A 125 -1.14 11.22 -10.13
CA ASP A 125 -1.07 10.69 -8.77
C ASP A 125 0.22 9.87 -8.54
N ASN A 126 0.80 9.25 -9.59
CA ASN A 126 2.06 8.51 -9.49
C ASN A 126 3.24 9.42 -9.11
N LYS A 127 3.31 10.63 -9.71
CA LYS A 127 4.37 11.59 -9.37
C LYS A 127 4.29 12.03 -7.90
N LYS A 128 3.08 12.33 -7.44
CA LYS A 128 2.83 12.71 -6.03
C LYS A 128 3.19 11.56 -5.09
N PHE A 129 2.82 10.33 -5.46
CA PHE A 129 3.14 9.13 -4.69
C PHE A 129 4.64 8.94 -4.54
N GLU A 130 5.42 9.00 -5.64
CA GLU A 130 6.87 8.84 -5.61
C GLU A 130 7.58 9.96 -4.83
N GLN A 131 7.12 11.21 -4.94
CA GLN A 131 7.65 12.32 -4.14
C GLN A 131 7.41 12.11 -2.64
N LEU A 132 6.21 11.66 -2.25
CA LEU A 132 5.87 11.40 -0.85
C LEU A 132 6.60 10.17 -0.32
N LYS A 133 6.71 9.10 -1.11
CA LYS A 133 7.51 7.91 -0.79
C LYS A 133 8.96 8.29 -0.52
N PHE A 134 9.57 9.07 -1.42
CA PHE A 134 10.93 9.59 -1.23
C PHE A 134 11.05 10.38 0.08
N ALA A 135 10.13 11.32 0.33
CA ALA A 135 10.17 12.16 1.51
C ALA A 135 9.99 11.35 2.82
N ILE A 136 9.15 10.30 2.81
CA ILE A 136 8.98 9.40 3.96
C ILE A 136 10.26 8.60 4.23
N ILE A 137 10.84 7.98 3.18
CA ILE A 137 12.02 7.13 3.32
C ILE A 137 13.24 7.96 3.78
N HIS A 138 13.40 9.17 3.25
CA HIS A 138 14.52 10.06 3.57
C HIS A 138 14.21 11.07 4.68
N GLN A 139 13.06 10.94 5.36
CA GLN A 139 12.65 11.78 6.48
C GLN A 139 12.69 13.29 6.16
N LYS A 140 12.28 13.68 4.95
CA LYS A 140 12.25 15.07 4.48
C LYS A 140 10.90 15.72 4.75
N CYS A 141 10.92 16.96 5.24
CA CYS A 141 9.72 17.79 5.32
C CYS A 141 9.16 18.07 3.93
N VAL A 142 7.85 18.25 3.85
CA VAL A 142 7.15 18.52 2.59
C VAL A 142 6.23 19.71 2.76
N LYS A 143 6.29 20.65 1.81
CA LYS A 143 5.30 21.70 1.66
C LYS A 143 4.22 21.23 0.71
N ILE A 144 2.97 21.27 1.16
CA ILE A 144 1.81 20.91 0.35
C ILE A 144 0.84 22.07 0.21
N THR A 145 0.18 22.19 -0.94
CA THR A 145 -1.01 22.98 -1.13
C THR A 145 -2.21 22.04 -1.06
N TYR A 146 -3.08 22.22 -0.06
CA TYR A 146 -4.16 21.28 0.26
C TYR A 146 -5.53 21.94 0.24
N ALA A 147 -6.48 21.30 -0.48
CA ALA A 147 -7.89 21.69 -0.46
C ALA A 147 -8.64 20.93 0.64
N SER A 148 -9.01 21.63 1.70
CA SER A 148 -9.79 21.08 2.80
C SER A 148 -11.29 21.05 2.46
N SER A 149 -12.05 20.16 3.13
CA SER A 149 -13.52 20.11 2.97
C SER A 149 -14.24 21.32 3.62
N TYR A 150 -13.57 22.01 4.54
CA TYR A 150 -14.17 23.07 5.36
C TYR A 150 -13.39 24.38 5.35
N GLU A 151 -12.19 24.36 4.75
CA GLU A 151 -11.29 25.50 4.73
C GLU A 151 -10.92 25.82 3.28
N GLU A 152 -10.51 27.03 3.05
CA GLU A 152 -9.91 27.44 1.78
C GLU A 152 -8.63 26.65 1.49
N ILE A 153 -8.18 26.71 0.24
CA ILE A 153 -6.92 26.14 -0.17
C ILE A 153 -5.79 26.77 0.64
N ALA A 154 -5.02 25.95 1.35
CA ALA A 154 -3.96 26.42 2.24
C ALA A 154 -2.65 25.68 2.02
N GLU A 155 -1.54 26.41 2.14
CA GLU A 155 -0.21 25.82 2.19
C GLU A 155 0.08 25.30 3.60
N ARG A 156 0.72 24.13 3.66
CA ARG A 156 1.10 23.48 4.90
C ARG A 156 2.46 22.85 4.79
N ILE A 157 3.28 22.99 5.81
CA ILE A 157 4.51 22.22 5.98
C ILE A 157 4.16 21.01 6.84
N ILE A 158 4.49 19.83 6.36
CA ILE A 158 4.18 18.56 6.99
C ILE A 158 5.42 17.67 7.07
N GLN A 159 5.45 16.79 8.05
CA GLN A 159 6.37 15.69 8.20
C GLN A 159 5.63 14.42 7.77
N PRO A 160 5.86 13.91 6.56
CA PRO A 160 5.14 12.76 6.03
C PRO A 160 5.62 11.48 6.73
N LEU A 161 4.70 10.62 7.20
CA LEU A 161 5.04 9.45 8.01
C LEU A 161 4.66 8.14 7.34
N LYS A 162 3.47 8.06 6.72
CA LYS A 162 2.97 6.82 6.14
C LYS A 162 1.93 7.09 5.05
N LEU A 163 2.03 6.37 3.93
CA LEU A 163 0.97 6.27 2.94
C LEU A 163 0.04 5.11 3.30
N GLN A 164 -1.26 5.32 3.18
CA GLN A 164 -2.30 4.34 3.43
C GLN A 164 -3.30 4.33 2.28
N TYR A 165 -3.54 3.15 1.71
CA TYR A 165 -4.66 2.94 0.80
C TYR A 165 -5.87 2.44 1.58
N LYS A 166 -7.00 3.12 1.45
CA LYS A 166 -8.25 2.79 2.12
C LYS A 166 -9.43 3.32 1.32
N SER A 167 -10.51 2.53 1.19
CA SER A 167 -11.74 2.93 0.50
C SER A 167 -11.46 3.57 -0.86
N MET A 168 -10.73 2.86 -1.72
CA MET A 168 -10.36 3.23 -3.08
C MET A 168 -9.63 4.58 -3.19
N SER A 169 -8.92 5.00 -2.13
CA SER A 169 -8.22 6.28 -2.08
C SER A 169 -6.92 6.18 -1.29
N TRP A 170 -5.91 6.93 -1.75
CA TRP A 170 -4.66 7.10 -1.03
C TRP A 170 -4.76 8.24 -0.01
N TYR A 171 -4.23 7.98 1.17
CA TYR A 171 -4.12 8.92 2.29
C TYR A 171 -2.69 9.02 2.76
N LEU A 172 -2.27 10.21 3.13
CA LEU A 172 -0.99 10.50 3.77
C LEU A 172 -1.23 10.78 5.25
N LYS A 173 -0.65 9.96 6.11
CA LYS A 173 -0.54 10.23 7.54
C LYS A 173 0.69 11.09 7.78
N ALA A 174 0.53 12.25 8.38
CA ALA A 174 1.61 13.20 8.59
C ALA A 174 1.41 14.03 9.86
N TYR A 175 2.50 14.59 10.38
CA TYR A 175 2.45 15.64 11.40
C TYR A 175 2.45 17.01 10.71
N CYS A 176 1.45 17.83 11.01
CA CYS A 176 1.32 19.18 10.46
C CYS A 176 1.98 20.19 11.42
N THR A 177 3.03 20.85 10.96
CA THR A 177 3.79 21.80 11.81
C THR A 177 2.98 23.03 12.18
N LEU A 178 2.13 23.54 11.25
CA LEU A 178 1.27 24.70 11.49
C LEU A 178 0.21 24.44 12.57
N LYS A 179 -0.40 23.26 12.55
CA LYS A 179 -1.45 22.89 13.53
C LYS A 179 -0.90 22.13 14.73
N GLN A 180 0.39 21.83 14.75
CA GLN A 180 1.10 21.07 15.79
C GLN A 180 0.37 19.76 16.16
N ASN A 181 -0.17 19.07 15.15
CA ASN A 181 -0.95 17.85 15.35
C ASN A 181 -0.81 16.87 14.18
N TYR A 182 -1.08 15.60 14.47
CA TYR A 182 -1.16 14.55 13.47
C TYR A 182 -2.43 14.70 12.63
N ARG A 183 -2.30 14.54 11.33
CA ARG A 183 -3.40 14.68 10.38
C ARG A 183 -3.31 13.66 9.27
N VAL A 184 -4.45 13.35 8.69
CA VAL A 184 -4.59 12.51 7.52
C VAL A 184 -5.00 13.37 6.34
N PHE A 185 -4.23 13.33 5.26
CA PHE A 185 -4.46 14.08 4.04
C PHE A 185 -4.83 13.13 2.90
N LYS A 186 -5.95 13.37 2.24
CA LYS A 186 -6.32 12.60 1.03
C LYS A 186 -5.45 13.07 -0.14
N LEU A 187 -4.72 12.16 -0.82
CA LEU A 187 -3.76 12.52 -1.88
C LEU A 187 -4.43 13.33 -3.00
N THR A 188 -5.67 13.00 -3.32
CA THR A 188 -6.44 13.68 -4.37
C THR A 188 -6.72 15.15 -4.09
N ARG A 189 -6.65 15.56 -2.82
CA ARG A 189 -6.84 16.95 -2.38
C ARG A 189 -5.53 17.72 -2.25
N ILE A 190 -4.39 17.06 -2.43
CA ILE A 190 -3.08 17.70 -2.50
C ILE A 190 -2.90 18.23 -3.94
N MET A 191 -2.88 19.54 -4.08
CA MET A 191 -2.75 20.20 -5.39
C MET A 191 -1.29 20.29 -5.83
N ASN A 192 -0.40 20.64 -4.90
CA ASN A 192 1.04 20.74 -5.14
C ASN A 192 1.85 20.10 -4.01
N ILE A 193 3.05 19.61 -4.35
CA ILE A 193 4.01 18.99 -3.43
C ILE A 193 5.40 19.54 -3.75
N GLU A 194 6.09 20.02 -2.72
CA GLU A 194 7.46 20.42 -2.75
C GLU A 194 8.21 19.73 -1.60
N VAL A 195 9.21 18.91 -1.94
CA VAL A 195 10.05 18.26 -0.93
C VAL A 195 11.11 19.27 -0.50
N LEU A 196 11.17 19.55 0.81
CA LEU A 196 12.10 20.51 1.39
C LEU A 196 13.44 19.85 1.72
N SER A 197 14.47 20.70 1.94
CA SER A 197 15.76 20.24 2.44
C SER A 197 15.75 19.80 3.89
N ASP A 198 14.80 20.32 4.67
CA ASP A 198 14.69 20.09 6.10
C ASP A 198 14.37 18.65 6.44
N ASP A 199 15.13 18.11 7.38
CA ASP A 199 14.91 16.77 7.93
C ASP A 199 13.97 16.83 9.17
N PHE A 200 13.30 15.73 9.44
CA PHE A 200 12.57 15.55 10.69
C PHE A 200 12.98 14.25 11.38
N SER A 201 12.89 14.21 12.71
CA SER A 201 13.14 12.98 13.46
C SER A 201 12.02 11.96 13.21
N ASN A 202 12.40 10.69 13.08
CA ASN A 202 11.43 9.61 12.87
C ASN A 202 10.40 9.59 14.00
N LYS A 203 9.13 9.77 13.63
CA LYS A 203 7.98 9.71 14.54
C LYS A 203 7.03 8.65 14.04
N GLN A 204 6.52 7.85 14.94
CA GLN A 204 5.41 6.95 14.59
C GLN A 204 4.11 7.77 14.58
N PHE A 205 3.29 7.54 13.56
CA PHE A 205 1.94 8.08 13.59
C PHE A 205 1.19 7.36 14.71
N PRO A 206 0.66 8.08 15.71
CA PRO A 206 -0.06 7.44 16.79
C PRO A 206 -1.23 6.63 16.20
N GLU A 207 -1.49 5.46 16.75
CA GLU A 207 -2.80 4.83 16.55
C GLU A 207 -3.80 5.80 17.21
N LEU A 208 -4.36 6.66 16.38
CA LEU A 208 -5.43 7.53 16.84
C LEU A 208 -6.57 6.59 17.24
N GLU A 209 -6.69 6.31 18.51
CA GLU A 209 -8.01 6.11 19.07
C GLU A 209 -8.78 7.36 18.64
N LEU A 210 -9.70 7.18 17.70
CA LEU A 210 -10.57 8.25 17.22
C LEU A 210 -11.21 8.86 18.47
N THR A 211 -10.65 9.97 18.95
CA THR A 211 -11.10 10.68 20.16
C THR A 211 -12.51 11.23 20.04
N SER A 212 -13.07 11.14 18.83
CA SER A 212 -14.50 11.15 18.55
C SER A 212 -14.76 10.13 17.45
N LYS A 213 -15.06 8.88 17.82
CA LYS A 213 -15.72 7.97 16.87
C LYS A 213 -16.99 8.71 16.45
N PRO A 214 -17.18 8.93 15.12
CA PRO A 214 -18.49 9.44 14.68
C PRO A 214 -19.55 8.53 15.29
N VAL A 215 -20.58 9.14 15.87
CA VAL A 215 -21.70 8.36 16.40
C VAL A 215 -22.37 7.70 15.20
N TYR A 216 -22.13 6.41 15.05
CA TYR A 216 -22.80 5.61 14.02
C TYR A 216 -24.23 5.38 14.49
N LYS A 217 -25.18 5.66 13.61
CA LYS A 217 -26.58 5.38 13.84
C LYS A 217 -27.08 4.33 12.88
N LYS A 218 -27.98 3.49 13.32
CA LYS A 218 -28.65 2.52 12.47
C LYS A 218 -29.47 3.25 11.41
N ILE A 219 -29.27 2.85 10.16
CA ILE A 219 -29.98 3.36 8.99
C ILE A 219 -30.55 2.17 8.23
N VAL A 220 -31.82 2.28 7.87
CA VAL A 220 -32.50 1.28 7.06
C VAL A 220 -32.96 1.93 5.76
N LEU A 221 -32.51 1.38 4.65
CA LEU A 221 -32.76 1.89 3.30
C LEU A 221 -33.46 0.82 2.48
N ARG A 222 -34.35 1.24 1.58
CA ARG A 222 -34.91 0.39 0.54
C ARG A 222 -34.44 0.84 -0.82
N PHE A 223 -34.08 -0.12 -1.64
CA PHE A 223 -33.67 0.07 -3.03
C PHE A 223 -34.48 -0.82 -3.95
N PRO A 224 -34.91 -0.34 -5.11
CA PRO A 224 -35.56 -1.15 -6.12
C PRO A 224 -34.54 -2.13 -6.75
N LYS A 225 -35.03 -3.24 -7.27
CA LYS A 225 -34.21 -4.32 -7.86
C LYS A 225 -33.30 -3.85 -9.01
N GLU A 226 -33.66 -2.78 -9.69
CA GLU A 226 -32.93 -2.21 -10.84
C GLU A 226 -31.55 -1.69 -10.45
N VAL A 227 -31.34 -1.31 -9.20
CA VAL A 227 -30.03 -0.86 -8.67
C VAL A 227 -29.34 -1.88 -7.78
N ALA A 228 -29.78 -3.15 -7.84
CA ALA A 228 -29.23 -4.21 -7.02
C ALA A 228 -27.69 -4.35 -7.15
N TYR A 229 -27.15 -4.22 -8.37
CA TYR A 229 -25.73 -4.28 -8.63
C TYR A 229 -24.96 -3.26 -7.76
N ARG A 230 -25.41 -2.02 -7.71
CA ARG A 230 -24.79 -0.96 -6.94
C ARG A 230 -24.91 -1.22 -5.42
N VAL A 231 -26.04 -1.75 -4.98
CA VAL A 231 -26.23 -2.09 -3.57
C VAL A 231 -25.24 -3.17 -3.13
N TYR A 232 -24.98 -4.20 -3.96
CA TYR A 232 -24.01 -5.25 -3.65
C TYR A 232 -22.56 -4.75 -3.78
N ASP A 233 -22.28 -3.73 -4.60
CA ASP A 233 -20.96 -3.11 -4.69
C ASP A 233 -20.62 -2.25 -3.46
N GLU A 234 -21.64 -1.64 -2.82
CA GLU A 234 -21.44 -0.64 -1.77
C GLU A 234 -21.73 -1.15 -0.35
N PHE A 235 -22.51 -2.23 -0.20
CA PHE A 235 -22.90 -2.77 1.11
C PHE A 235 -22.49 -4.24 1.25
N ASP A 236 -22.10 -4.62 2.46
CA ASP A 236 -21.82 -6.01 2.76
C ASP A 236 -23.10 -6.87 2.60
N ILE A 237 -22.96 -8.06 2.02
CA ILE A 237 -24.07 -8.95 1.73
C ILE A 237 -24.86 -9.32 3.00
N THR A 238 -24.22 -9.31 4.16
CA THR A 238 -24.86 -9.57 5.47
C THR A 238 -25.80 -8.46 5.91
N GLN A 239 -25.65 -7.25 5.35
CA GLN A 239 -26.48 -6.08 5.61
C GLN A 239 -27.67 -5.99 4.66
N VAL A 240 -27.70 -6.82 3.60
CA VAL A 240 -28.67 -6.74 2.51
C VAL A 240 -29.70 -7.88 2.62
N LYS A 241 -30.98 -7.53 2.65
CA LYS A 241 -32.07 -8.50 2.63
C LYS A 241 -32.94 -8.30 1.39
N ARG A 242 -33.00 -9.31 0.53
CA ARG A 242 -33.86 -9.30 -0.65
C ARG A 242 -35.29 -9.59 -0.28
N GLN A 243 -36.24 -8.80 -0.81
CA GLN A 243 -37.67 -8.95 -0.65
C GLN A 243 -38.28 -9.85 -1.74
N ALA A 244 -39.52 -10.32 -1.52
CA ALA A 244 -40.22 -11.17 -2.49
C ALA A 244 -40.48 -10.50 -3.84
N ASN A 245 -40.67 -9.17 -3.86
CA ASN A 245 -40.79 -8.36 -5.08
C ASN A 245 -39.49 -8.07 -5.78
N GLY A 246 -38.36 -8.47 -5.21
CA GLY A 246 -37.00 -8.25 -5.71
C GLY A 246 -36.31 -7.01 -5.16
N ASP A 247 -37.00 -6.12 -4.45
CA ASP A 247 -36.40 -4.98 -3.76
C ASP A 247 -35.40 -5.41 -2.70
N LEU A 248 -34.49 -4.51 -2.36
CA LEU A 248 -33.44 -4.75 -1.37
C LEU A 248 -33.64 -3.83 -0.16
N ILE A 249 -33.62 -4.43 1.04
CA ILE A 249 -33.57 -3.69 2.30
C ILE A 249 -32.15 -3.79 2.83
N VAL A 250 -31.51 -2.64 3.06
CA VAL A 250 -30.18 -2.52 3.63
C VAL A 250 -30.30 -2.00 5.04
N SER A 251 -29.72 -2.73 6.01
CA SER A 251 -29.61 -2.30 7.40
C SER A 251 -28.13 -2.11 7.74
N THR A 252 -27.69 -0.89 7.91
CA THR A 252 -26.30 -0.53 8.14
C THR A 252 -26.16 0.52 9.24
N GLU A 253 -24.92 0.78 9.67
CA GLU A 253 -24.61 1.86 10.59
C GLU A 253 -23.74 2.89 9.88
N MET A 254 -24.15 4.16 9.89
CA MET A 254 -23.44 5.27 9.25
C MET A 254 -23.40 6.51 10.13
N PRO A 255 -22.39 7.39 9.98
CA PRO A 255 -22.40 8.68 10.65
C PRO A 255 -23.49 9.56 10.03
N GLU A 256 -24.31 10.18 10.88
CA GLU A 256 -25.34 11.10 10.42
C GLU A 256 -24.76 12.50 10.27
N ASP A 257 -24.14 12.77 9.15
CA ASP A 257 -23.48 14.02 8.80
C ASP A 257 -23.78 14.46 7.36
N ALA A 258 -23.18 15.56 6.94
CA ALA A 258 -23.34 16.08 5.58
C ALA A 258 -22.88 15.11 4.48
N TRP A 259 -21.93 14.21 4.81
CA TRP A 259 -21.46 13.18 3.88
C TRP A 259 -22.59 12.19 3.57
N LEU A 260 -23.32 11.73 4.60
CA LEU A 260 -24.42 10.78 4.42
C LEU A 260 -25.49 11.32 3.47
N ILE A 261 -25.87 12.59 3.66
CA ILE A 261 -26.89 13.21 2.79
C ILE A 261 -26.39 13.28 1.34
N GLY A 262 -25.14 13.71 1.14
CA GLY A 262 -24.53 13.71 -0.21
C GLY A 262 -24.47 12.33 -0.81
N TYR A 263 -24.14 11.30 -0.02
CA TYR A 263 -24.10 9.91 -0.44
C TYR A 263 -25.50 9.42 -0.88
N LEU A 264 -26.52 9.62 -0.06
CA LEU A 264 -27.90 9.23 -0.41
C LEU A 264 -28.40 9.92 -1.68
N LEU A 265 -28.08 11.21 -1.88
CA LEU A 265 -28.41 11.92 -3.11
C LEU A 265 -27.77 11.31 -4.36
N THR A 266 -26.65 10.58 -4.26
CA THR A 266 -26.05 9.91 -5.42
C THR A 266 -26.91 8.78 -5.98
N PHE A 267 -27.88 8.26 -5.22
CA PHE A 267 -28.84 7.27 -5.70
C PHE A 267 -30.06 7.92 -6.41
N GLY A 268 -30.16 9.25 -6.34
CA GLY A 268 -31.28 9.98 -6.94
C GLY A 268 -32.61 9.52 -6.34
N THR A 269 -33.55 9.14 -7.22
CA THR A 269 -34.88 8.63 -6.83
C THR A 269 -34.90 7.14 -6.51
N GLN A 270 -33.75 6.46 -6.51
CA GLN A 270 -33.64 5.01 -6.34
C GLN A 270 -33.37 4.58 -4.90
N VAL A 271 -33.43 5.50 -3.94
CA VAL A 271 -33.30 5.20 -2.53
C VAL A 271 -34.52 5.69 -1.76
N ASP A 272 -35.02 4.84 -0.89
CA ASP A 272 -36.09 5.18 0.04
C ASP A 272 -35.62 4.93 1.47
N ILE A 273 -35.66 5.94 2.32
CA ILE A 273 -35.21 5.86 3.71
C ILE A 273 -36.35 5.26 4.53
N ILE A 274 -36.12 4.13 5.19
CA ILE A 274 -37.08 3.53 6.09
C ILE A 274 -36.87 4.07 7.51
N GLU A 275 -35.61 4.04 7.97
CA GLU A 275 -35.19 4.52 9.30
C GLU A 275 -33.84 5.24 9.19
N PRO A 276 -33.63 6.32 9.95
CA PRO A 276 -34.61 7.08 10.74
C PRO A 276 -35.46 8.03 9.89
N ILE A 277 -36.72 8.24 10.26
CA ILE A 277 -37.69 9.00 9.44
C ILE A 277 -37.26 10.43 9.17
N HIS A 278 -36.61 11.11 10.13
CA HIS A 278 -36.19 12.50 9.99
C HIS A 278 -35.22 12.74 8.82
N LEU A 279 -34.45 11.71 8.40
CA LEU A 279 -33.58 11.83 7.24
C LEU A 279 -34.35 12.01 5.92
N LYS A 280 -35.64 11.59 5.85
CA LYS A 280 -36.50 11.86 4.68
C LYS A 280 -36.69 13.36 4.49
N ASP A 281 -36.97 14.09 5.57
CA ASP A 281 -37.19 15.54 5.52
C ASP A 281 -35.91 16.26 5.12
N VAL A 282 -34.78 15.84 5.68
CA VAL A 282 -33.46 16.41 5.35
C VAL A 282 -33.13 16.17 3.86
N LEU A 283 -33.35 14.95 3.35
CA LEU A 283 -33.09 14.62 1.96
C LEU A 283 -34.02 15.38 1.00
N ALA A 284 -35.32 15.44 1.33
CA ALA A 284 -36.31 16.18 0.55
C ALA A 284 -35.97 17.68 0.46
N GLU A 285 -35.58 18.29 1.57
CA GLU A 285 -35.16 19.70 1.60
C GLU A 285 -33.91 19.95 0.73
N GLN A 286 -32.92 19.04 0.74
CA GLN A 286 -31.75 19.16 -0.14
C GLN A 286 -32.13 18.98 -1.61
N ALA A 287 -33.01 18.02 -1.92
CA ALA A 287 -33.51 17.84 -3.29
C ALA A 287 -34.25 19.08 -3.77
N ARG A 288 -35.07 19.71 -2.91
CA ARG A 288 -35.74 20.98 -3.21
C ARG A 288 -34.74 22.10 -3.52
N LYS A 289 -33.70 22.26 -2.71
CA LYS A 289 -32.65 23.27 -2.96
C LYS A 289 -31.90 23.01 -4.26
N ILE A 290 -31.64 21.75 -4.63
CA ILE A 290 -31.06 21.39 -5.93
C ILE A 290 -31.99 21.82 -7.05
N TYR A 291 -33.27 21.51 -6.96
CA TYR A 291 -34.26 21.90 -7.96
C TYR A 291 -34.32 23.42 -8.11
N GLU A 292 -34.48 24.17 -7.02
CA GLU A 292 -34.57 25.65 -7.05
C GLU A 292 -33.31 26.30 -7.66
N LYS A 293 -32.13 25.71 -7.40
CA LYS A 293 -30.87 26.24 -7.95
C LYS A 293 -30.70 25.98 -9.45
N ASN A 294 -31.30 24.91 -9.96
CA ASN A 294 -31.09 24.47 -11.37
C ASN A 294 -32.34 24.56 -12.22
N LYS A 295 -33.46 25.05 -11.70
CA LYS A 295 -34.65 25.28 -12.52
C LYS A 295 -34.34 26.36 -13.58
N PRO A 296 -34.84 26.22 -14.81
CA PRO A 296 -34.65 27.19 -15.88
C PRO A 296 -35.21 28.57 -15.54
#